data_dde476c430873f9b3c68e9029bb210b2
#
_entry.id   dde476c430873f9b3c68e9029bb210b2
#
_cell.length_a   1.000
_cell.length_b   1.000
_cell.length_c   1.000
_cell.angle_alpha   90.00
_cell.angle_beta   90.00
_cell.angle_gamma   90.00
#
_symmetry.space_group_name_H-M   'P 1'
#
loop_
_entity.id
_entity.type
_entity.pdbx_description
1 polymer ?
#
loop_
_entity_poly.entity_id
_entity_poly.type
_entity_poly.pdbx_seq_one_letter_code
_entity_poly.pdbx_strand_id
1 'polypeptide(L)'
;MTQPNDATQPNDATEPNDATEPADATEAVDATEATETETETPEAEAPETEAEATAAVETSAPREPIVIERPIQTVGRRKEAVVRVRLTPGTGKFTLDGRSLEEYFPNKVHQQLIKAPLVLVDRLDTVDIFAHLDGGGPSGQAGALRLAIARALIIVQPEDRPPLKKAGYLTRDPRAIERKKYGLKKARKAPQYSKR
;
A
#
# COMPACT_ATOMS: atom_id res chain seq x y z
N MET A 1 10.48 -64.97 3.81
CA MET A 1 10.16 -65.49 2.48
C MET A 1 9.20 -64.46 1.87
N THR A 2 9.41 -63.70 0.93
CA THR A 2 10.31 -63.65 -0.22
C THR A 2 10.27 -62.18 -0.72
N GLN A 3 11.38 -61.51 -0.84
CA GLN A 3 11.61 -60.49 -1.84
C GLN A 3 11.73 -61.19 -3.20
N PRO A 4 11.86 -60.58 -4.36
CA PRO A 4 12.31 -59.22 -4.66
C PRO A 4 11.74 -58.64 -6.00
N ASN A 5 12.38 -57.57 -6.41
CA ASN A 5 12.69 -57.12 -7.78
C ASN A 5 11.67 -56.18 -8.43
N ASP A 6 12.00 -55.19 -9.17
CA ASP A 6 13.29 -54.80 -9.78
C ASP A 6 13.11 -53.42 -10.41
N ALA A 7 14.19 -52.70 -10.39
CA ALA A 7 14.65 -51.63 -11.21
C ALA A 7 13.95 -51.37 -12.55
N THR A 8 13.78 -50.10 -12.87
CA THR A 8 14.27 -49.57 -14.16
C THR A 8 14.30 -48.04 -14.13
N GLN A 9 15.45 -47.46 -13.95
CA GLN A 9 15.94 -46.31 -14.68
C GLN A 9 16.55 -46.80 -15.98
N PRO A 10 16.99 -46.03 -16.92
CA PRO A 10 17.04 -44.56 -17.08
C PRO A 10 16.74 -44.12 -18.53
N ASN A 11 17.15 -42.94 -18.86
CA ASN A 11 17.55 -42.35 -20.15
C ASN A 11 16.63 -41.18 -20.55
N ASP A 12 17.08 -40.15 -21.09
CA ASP A 12 18.41 -39.71 -21.51
C ASP A 12 18.29 -38.24 -21.92
N ALA A 13 19.37 -37.56 -21.76
CA ALA A 13 19.73 -36.26 -22.27
C ALA A 13 19.17 -35.91 -23.66
N THR A 14 18.80 -34.65 -23.82
CA THR A 14 19.16 -33.92 -25.04
C THR A 14 19.09 -32.41 -24.76
N GLU A 15 20.17 -31.80 -24.41
CA GLU A 15 20.61 -30.52 -24.94
C GLU A 15 21.41 -30.85 -26.23
N PRO A 16 21.81 -29.93 -27.04
CA PRO A 16 21.73 -28.46 -27.04
C PRO A 16 21.45 -27.88 -28.45
N ASN A 17 21.76 -26.63 -28.60
CA ASN A 17 22.06 -25.81 -29.79
C ASN A 17 21.03 -24.76 -30.10
N ASP A 18 21.34 -23.62 -30.47
CA ASP A 18 22.61 -22.98 -30.86
C ASP A 18 22.32 -21.49 -31.06
N ALA A 19 23.35 -20.75 -30.84
CA ALA A 19 23.51 -19.35 -31.16
C ALA A 19 22.97 -18.93 -32.54
N THR A 20 22.46 -17.75 -32.63
CA THR A 20 22.75 -16.86 -33.75
C THR A 20 22.45 -15.41 -33.39
N GLU A 21 23.45 -14.69 -32.96
CA GLU A 21 23.64 -13.31 -33.39
C GLU A 21 24.13 -13.33 -34.83
N PRO A 22 23.87 -12.33 -35.63
CA PRO A 22 24.80 -11.24 -35.88
C PRO A 22 24.11 -9.86 -35.90
N ALA A 23 24.69 -8.89 -35.31
CA ALA A 23 25.65 -7.89 -35.70
C ALA A 23 25.45 -7.31 -37.09
N ASP A 24 25.43 -6.05 -37.08
CA ASP A 24 26.07 -5.09 -38.00
C ASP A 24 25.11 -4.05 -38.55
N ALA A 25 25.37 -2.91 -38.14
CA ALA A 25 26.16 -1.83 -38.71
C ALA A 25 25.40 -0.87 -39.59
N THR A 26 25.74 0.29 -39.30
CA THR A 26 26.16 1.47 -40.05
C THR A 26 25.13 2.52 -40.35
N GLU A 27 25.53 3.65 -39.81
CA GLU A 27 25.86 4.93 -40.45
C GLU A 27 24.67 5.67 -41.03
N ALA A 28 24.58 6.93 -40.98
CA ALA A 28 25.42 8.06 -40.64
C ALA A 28 24.58 9.33 -40.91
N VAL A 29 24.95 10.35 -40.17
CA VAL A 29 24.98 11.78 -40.55
C VAL A 29 23.78 12.37 -41.31
N ASP A 30 23.15 13.41 -40.79
CA ASP A 30 23.40 14.72 -41.33
C ASP A 30 22.97 15.83 -40.37
N ALA A 31 23.88 16.76 -40.23
CA ALA A 31 23.74 18.02 -39.54
C ALA A 31 23.10 19.05 -40.50
N THR A 32 22.17 19.79 -39.99
CA THR A 32 21.90 21.15 -40.49
C THR A 32 21.28 21.92 -39.31
N GLU A 33 22.05 22.69 -38.61
CA GLU A 33 22.34 24.10 -38.81
C GLU A 33 21.18 25.02 -38.43
N ALA A 34 21.45 25.69 -37.35
CA ALA A 34 21.10 27.01 -36.85
C ALA A 34 19.98 27.81 -37.56
N THR A 35 19.04 28.26 -36.74
CA THR A 35 18.58 29.64 -36.89
C THR A 35 18.27 30.19 -35.50
N GLU A 36 19.16 31.04 -35.05
CA GLU A 36 18.96 31.99 -33.97
C GLU A 36 17.84 32.95 -34.37
N THR A 37 16.89 33.13 -33.51
CA THR A 37 16.07 34.34 -33.52
C THR A 37 15.95 34.81 -32.08
N GLU A 38 16.81 35.72 -31.75
CA GLU A 38 16.62 36.63 -30.62
C GLU A 38 15.30 37.36 -30.78
N THR A 39 14.50 37.37 -29.77
CA THR A 39 13.49 38.41 -29.58
C THR A 39 13.44 38.77 -28.11
N GLU A 40 13.75 40.01 -27.93
CA GLU A 40 13.85 40.80 -26.72
C GLU A 40 12.70 40.60 -25.72
N THR A 41 13.09 40.59 -24.47
CA THR A 41 12.31 40.89 -23.27
C THR A 41 11.67 42.30 -23.38
N PRO A 42 10.51 42.47 -22.77
CA PRO A 42 10.39 43.61 -21.88
C PRO A 42 10.07 43.17 -20.46
N GLU A 43 10.92 43.61 -19.62
CA GLU A 43 10.81 43.86 -18.18
C GLU A 43 9.48 44.54 -17.86
N ALA A 44 8.68 43.88 -17.02
CA ALA A 44 7.57 44.51 -16.33
C ALA A 44 7.61 44.08 -14.88
N GLU A 45 7.83 45.03 -14.06
CA GLU A 45 7.91 45.06 -12.61
C GLU A 45 6.86 44.22 -11.91
N ALA A 46 7.35 43.51 -10.90
CA ALA A 46 6.54 42.87 -9.84
C ALA A 46 5.96 43.96 -8.91
N PRO A 47 4.81 43.73 -8.33
CA PRO A 47 4.60 44.10 -6.96
C PRO A 47 4.75 42.92 -6.04
N GLU A 48 5.73 43.03 -5.18
CA GLU A 48 5.87 42.26 -3.96
C GLU A 48 4.58 42.34 -3.16
N THR A 49 3.91 41.22 -3.01
CA THR A 49 2.98 41.04 -1.92
C THR A 49 3.52 39.85 -1.13
N GLU A 50 4.32 40.18 -0.15
CA GLU A 50 4.59 39.32 1.00
C GLU A 50 3.27 38.94 1.63
N ALA A 51 2.78 37.74 1.33
CA ALA A 51 1.80 37.08 2.14
C ALA A 51 2.56 36.05 2.97
N GLU A 52 2.98 36.48 4.11
CA GLU A 52 3.42 35.71 5.27
C GLU A 52 2.35 34.67 5.61
N ALA A 53 2.42 33.51 4.98
CA ALA A 53 1.76 32.31 5.46
C ALA A 53 2.73 31.61 6.41
N THR A 54 2.94 32.19 7.57
CA THR A 54 3.44 31.48 8.73
C THR A 54 2.38 30.45 9.11
N ALA A 55 2.46 29.29 8.48
CA ALA A 55 1.79 28.11 8.99
C ALA A 55 2.34 27.85 10.40
N ALA A 56 1.59 28.23 11.38
CA ALA A 56 1.82 27.89 12.76
C ALA A 56 1.97 26.36 12.85
N VAL A 57 3.23 25.93 12.97
CA VAL A 57 3.53 24.62 13.51
C VAL A 57 3.08 24.71 14.97
N GLU A 58 1.84 24.35 15.22
CA GLU A 58 1.36 24.06 16.55
C GLU A 58 2.21 22.92 17.08
N THR A 59 3.23 23.28 17.84
CA THR A 59 4.02 22.35 18.63
C THR A 59 3.04 21.66 19.56
N SER A 60 2.58 20.48 19.16
CA SER A 60 1.71 19.65 20.00
C SER A 60 2.46 19.37 21.30
N ALA A 61 1.89 19.81 22.40
CA ALA A 61 2.41 19.51 23.73
C ALA A 61 2.66 18.00 23.86
N PRO A 62 3.72 17.58 24.58
CA PRO A 62 4.02 16.18 24.77
C PRO A 62 2.80 15.48 25.38
N ARG A 63 2.20 14.59 24.59
CA ARG A 63 1.01 13.86 25.03
C ARG A 63 1.42 12.88 26.13
N GLU A 64 0.59 12.79 27.15
CA GLU A 64 0.85 11.94 28.31
C GLU A 64 1.07 10.47 27.88
N PRO A 65 1.96 9.75 28.58
CA PRO A 65 2.23 8.33 28.31
C PRO A 65 0.96 7.51 28.54
N ILE A 66 0.62 6.71 27.54
CA ILE A 66 -0.60 5.89 27.61
C ILE A 66 -0.36 4.73 28.57
N VAL A 67 -1.18 4.65 29.59
CA VAL A 67 -1.26 3.48 30.46
C VAL A 67 -2.28 2.51 29.86
N ILE A 68 -1.81 1.49 29.16
CA ILE A 68 -2.66 0.41 28.66
C ILE A 68 -2.59 -0.73 29.67
N GLU A 69 -3.57 -0.82 30.54
CA GLU A 69 -3.66 -1.88 31.56
C GLU A 69 -3.95 -3.26 30.98
N ARG A 70 -4.64 -3.31 29.84
CA ARG A 70 -5.06 -4.55 29.18
C ARG A 70 -4.82 -4.49 27.67
N PRO A 71 -4.44 -5.61 27.03
CA PRO A 71 -4.32 -5.65 25.59
C PRO A 71 -5.67 -5.36 24.92
N ILE A 72 -5.69 -4.36 24.07
CA ILE A 72 -6.91 -3.92 23.37
C ILE A 72 -7.04 -4.72 22.09
N GLN A 73 -8.21 -5.33 21.90
CA GLN A 73 -8.52 -6.11 20.69
C GLN A 73 -9.57 -5.38 19.86
N THR A 74 -9.28 -5.25 18.56
CA THR A 74 -10.19 -4.62 17.60
C THR A 74 -10.22 -5.37 16.28
N VAL A 75 -11.26 -5.12 15.50
CA VAL A 75 -11.47 -5.74 14.20
C VAL A 75 -11.63 -4.66 13.13
N GLY A 76 -10.86 -4.78 12.05
CA GLY A 76 -11.05 -4.01 10.84
C GLY A 76 -11.49 -4.89 9.67
N ARG A 77 -12.27 -4.32 8.75
CA ARG A 77 -12.75 -5.03 7.56
C ARG A 77 -12.69 -4.15 6.34
N ARG A 78 -12.22 -4.70 5.23
CA ARG A 78 -12.28 -4.04 3.92
C ARG A 78 -12.40 -5.09 2.81
N LYS A 79 -13.37 -4.92 1.90
CA LYS A 79 -13.74 -5.95 0.91
C LYS A 79 -14.00 -7.28 1.64
N GLU A 80 -13.27 -8.32 1.29
CA GLU A 80 -13.34 -9.65 1.93
C GLU A 80 -12.31 -9.82 3.05
N ALA A 81 -11.37 -8.86 3.20
CA ALA A 81 -10.36 -8.94 4.23
C ALA A 81 -10.92 -8.63 5.62
N VAL A 82 -10.57 -9.47 6.57
CA VAL A 82 -10.86 -9.32 7.99
C VAL A 82 -9.54 -9.33 8.75
N VAL A 83 -9.35 -8.35 9.61
CA VAL A 83 -8.11 -8.22 10.40
C VAL A 83 -8.48 -8.07 11.87
N ARG A 84 -7.89 -8.89 12.71
CA ARG A 84 -7.96 -8.80 14.17
C ARG A 84 -6.66 -8.23 14.68
N VAL A 85 -6.72 -7.10 15.36
CA VAL A 85 -5.57 -6.42 15.95
C VAL A 85 -5.61 -6.55 17.45
N ARG A 86 -4.47 -6.88 18.02
CA ARG A 86 -4.17 -6.75 19.45
C ARG A 86 -3.13 -5.64 19.62
N LEU A 87 -3.48 -4.61 20.36
CA LEU A 87 -2.61 -3.49 20.65
C LEU A 87 -2.14 -3.61 22.10
N THR A 88 -0.81 -3.53 22.29
CA THR A 88 -0.15 -3.57 23.61
C THR A 88 0.78 -2.38 23.73
N PRO A 89 1.12 -1.94 24.94
CA PRO A 89 2.17 -0.96 25.14
C PRO A 89 3.51 -1.54 24.68
N GLY A 90 4.33 -0.75 24.01
CA GLY A 90 5.58 -1.26 23.47
C GLY A 90 6.46 -0.23 22.78
N THR A 91 7.18 -0.64 21.76
CA THR A 91 8.24 0.12 21.09
C THR A 91 7.96 0.36 19.60
N GLY A 92 6.73 0.20 19.13
CA GLY A 92 6.37 0.41 17.73
C GLY A 92 6.56 -0.81 16.82
N LYS A 93 6.61 -2.02 17.38
CA LYS A 93 6.77 -3.24 16.60
C LYS A 93 5.44 -3.69 15.97
N PHE A 94 5.52 -4.10 14.70
CA PHE A 94 4.40 -4.70 13.97
C PHE A 94 4.69 -6.18 13.73
N THR A 95 3.84 -7.03 14.25
CA THR A 95 3.88 -8.48 14.03
C THR A 95 2.57 -8.90 13.34
N LEU A 96 2.68 -9.32 12.09
CA LEU A 96 1.57 -9.69 11.23
C LEU A 96 1.66 -11.17 10.91
N ASP A 97 0.81 -12.00 11.48
CA ASP A 97 0.86 -13.46 11.34
C ASP A 97 2.26 -14.03 11.57
N GLY A 98 3.01 -13.50 12.57
CA GLY A 98 4.37 -13.92 12.89
C GLY A 98 5.48 -13.31 12.03
N ARG A 99 5.15 -12.44 11.05
CA ARG A 99 6.10 -11.74 10.17
C ARG A 99 6.18 -10.26 10.50
N SER A 100 7.26 -9.61 10.05
CA SER A 100 7.38 -8.16 10.17
C SER A 100 6.47 -7.43 9.15
N LEU A 101 6.22 -6.14 9.40
CA LEU A 101 5.43 -5.31 8.49
C LEU A 101 6.03 -5.24 7.08
N GLU A 102 7.35 -5.18 6.99
CA GLU A 102 8.08 -5.04 5.74
C GLU A 102 8.07 -6.31 4.92
N GLU A 103 8.18 -7.44 5.59
CA GLU A 103 8.11 -8.75 4.97
C GLU A 103 6.70 -9.08 4.44
N TYR A 104 5.66 -8.74 5.22
CA TYR A 104 4.27 -9.01 4.84
C TYR A 104 3.75 -8.03 3.78
N PHE A 105 4.10 -6.74 3.88
CA PHE A 105 3.74 -5.69 2.93
C PHE A 105 4.98 -5.06 2.31
N PRO A 106 5.56 -5.64 1.24
CA PRO A 106 6.74 -5.09 0.59
C PRO A 106 6.49 -3.73 -0.06
N ASN A 107 5.24 -3.39 -0.35
CA ASN A 107 4.87 -2.12 -0.94
C ASN A 107 4.86 -1.01 0.13
N LYS A 108 5.74 0.00 -0.04
CA LYS A 108 5.87 1.16 0.86
C LYS A 108 4.55 1.94 1.04
N VAL A 109 3.71 2.02 -0.02
CA VAL A 109 2.40 2.69 0.05
C VAL A 109 1.49 2.00 1.06
N HIS A 110 1.49 0.66 1.10
CA HIS A 110 0.71 -0.09 2.09
C HIS A 110 1.24 0.11 3.51
N GLN A 111 2.57 0.15 3.67
CA GLN A 111 3.18 0.42 4.97
C GLN A 111 2.82 1.82 5.49
N GLN A 112 2.91 2.83 4.64
CA GLN A 112 2.49 4.21 4.98
C GLN A 112 1.01 4.27 5.34
N LEU A 113 0.15 3.62 4.56
CA LEU A 113 -1.28 3.56 4.82
C LEU A 113 -1.60 2.95 6.19
N ILE A 114 -0.86 1.93 6.61
CA ILE A 114 -1.03 1.24 7.89
C ILE A 114 -0.53 2.11 9.04
N LYS A 115 0.60 2.77 8.88
CA LYS A 115 1.21 3.65 9.89
C LYS A 115 0.46 5.00 10.03
N ALA A 116 -0.29 5.45 9.02
CA ALA A 116 -0.93 6.76 8.97
C ALA A 116 -1.79 7.11 10.21
N PRO A 117 -2.63 6.24 10.79
CA PRO A 117 -3.37 6.56 12.00
C PRO A 117 -2.48 6.82 13.21
N LEU A 118 -1.35 6.10 13.33
CA LEU A 118 -0.39 6.25 14.43
C LEU A 118 0.42 7.55 14.30
N VAL A 119 0.82 7.88 13.06
CA VAL A 119 1.53 9.13 12.75
C VAL A 119 0.64 10.34 13.04
N LEU A 120 -0.66 10.28 12.68
CA LEU A 120 -1.60 11.37 12.94
C LEU A 120 -1.78 11.69 14.43
N VAL A 121 -1.61 10.68 15.28
CA VAL A 121 -1.78 10.78 16.73
C VAL A 121 -0.44 10.83 17.47
N ASP A 122 0.70 10.83 16.74
CA ASP A 122 2.08 10.83 17.26
C ASP A 122 2.35 9.69 18.26
N ARG A 123 1.91 8.46 17.90
CA ARG A 123 2.01 7.30 18.79
C ARG A 123 2.69 6.09 18.14
N LEU A 124 3.55 6.34 17.18
CA LEU A 124 4.18 5.28 16.40
C LEU A 124 5.07 4.39 17.27
N ASP A 125 5.80 4.97 18.22
CA ASP A 125 6.81 4.30 19.04
C ASP A 125 6.30 3.89 20.44
N THR A 126 5.02 4.10 20.72
CA THR A 126 4.45 3.84 22.05
C THR A 126 3.68 2.53 22.14
N VAL A 127 3.33 1.93 20.99
CA VAL A 127 2.46 0.77 20.93
C VAL A 127 2.99 -0.33 20.03
N ASP A 128 2.91 -1.57 20.49
CA ASP A 128 3.17 -2.76 19.69
C ASP A 128 1.85 -3.32 19.12
N ILE A 129 1.88 -3.76 17.87
CA ILE A 129 0.72 -4.22 17.13
C ILE A 129 0.90 -5.66 16.69
N PHE A 130 0.07 -6.53 17.22
CA PHE A 130 -0.07 -7.90 16.78
C PHE A 130 -1.35 -8.02 15.95
N ALA A 131 -1.26 -8.53 14.73
CA ALA A 131 -2.42 -8.67 13.88
C ALA A 131 -2.48 -10.04 13.21
N HIS A 132 -3.72 -10.56 13.13
CA HIS A 132 -4.07 -11.71 12.31
C HIS A 132 -4.89 -11.23 11.13
N LEU A 133 -4.46 -11.63 9.93
CA LEU A 133 -5.03 -11.19 8.66
C LEU A 133 -5.66 -12.36 7.93
N ASP A 134 -6.96 -12.29 7.71
CA ASP A 134 -7.74 -13.33 7.04
C ASP A 134 -8.37 -12.78 5.74
N GLY A 135 -8.32 -13.56 4.70
CA GLY A 135 -9.04 -13.33 3.45
C GLY A 135 -8.59 -12.11 2.65
N GLY A 136 -9.19 -11.94 1.48
CA GLY A 136 -8.90 -10.82 0.58
C GLY A 136 -7.47 -10.82 0.02
N GLY A 137 -6.96 -9.67 -0.33
CA GLY A 137 -5.61 -9.47 -0.84
C GLY A 137 -4.87 -8.34 -0.12
N PRO A 138 -3.56 -8.12 -0.41
CA PRO A 138 -2.72 -7.20 0.34
C PRO A 138 -3.31 -5.79 0.50
N SER A 139 -3.87 -5.23 -0.58
CA SER A 139 -4.52 -3.91 -0.55
C SER A 139 -5.78 -3.87 0.34
N GLY A 140 -6.56 -4.95 0.36
CA GLY A 140 -7.72 -5.09 1.25
C GLY A 140 -7.30 -5.20 2.70
N GLN A 141 -6.31 -6.05 2.97
CA GLN A 141 -5.75 -6.29 4.31
C GLN A 141 -5.11 -5.02 4.89
N ALA A 142 -4.33 -4.27 4.09
CA ALA A 142 -3.74 -3.01 4.53
C ALA A 142 -4.82 -1.99 4.95
N GLY A 143 -5.90 -1.86 4.17
CA GLY A 143 -7.01 -0.98 4.52
C GLY A 143 -7.82 -1.46 5.73
N ALA A 144 -7.98 -2.77 5.91
CA ALA A 144 -8.63 -3.35 7.07
C ALA A 144 -7.77 -3.14 8.34
N LEU A 145 -6.45 -3.33 8.22
CA LEU A 145 -5.51 -3.12 9.31
C LEU A 145 -5.50 -1.66 9.76
N ARG A 146 -5.47 -0.70 8.82
CA ARG A 146 -5.60 0.74 9.13
C ARG A 146 -6.85 1.04 9.97
N LEU A 147 -7.99 0.51 9.57
CA LEU A 147 -9.24 0.71 10.28
C LEU A 147 -9.22 0.08 11.69
N ALA A 148 -8.63 -1.11 11.83
CA ALA A 148 -8.50 -1.78 13.13
C ALA A 148 -7.61 -0.97 14.08
N ILE A 149 -6.47 -0.48 13.61
CA ILE A 149 -5.55 0.36 14.40
C ILE A 149 -6.26 1.64 14.85
N ALA A 150 -6.94 2.35 13.93
CA ALA A 150 -7.67 3.56 14.27
C ALA A 150 -8.76 3.32 15.35
N ARG A 151 -9.44 2.19 15.29
CA ARG A 151 -10.41 1.78 16.32
C ARG A 151 -9.75 1.47 17.66
N ALA A 152 -8.59 0.82 17.64
CA ALA A 152 -7.82 0.51 18.84
C ALA A 152 -7.37 1.79 19.55
N LEU A 153 -6.86 2.77 18.80
CA LEU A 153 -6.43 4.05 19.35
C LEU A 153 -7.56 4.79 20.08
N ILE A 154 -8.78 4.79 19.56
CA ILE A 154 -9.94 5.41 20.24
C ILE A 154 -10.28 4.72 21.56
N ILE A 155 -10.07 3.41 21.67
CA ILE A 155 -10.32 2.68 22.91
C ILE A 155 -9.27 3.05 23.95
N VAL A 156 -8.02 3.26 23.50
CA VAL A 156 -6.93 3.74 24.36
C VAL A 156 -7.21 5.13 24.86
N GLN A 157 -7.51 6.04 23.93
CA GLN A 157 -7.77 7.44 24.24
C GLN A 157 -8.95 7.97 23.40
N PRO A 158 -10.08 8.26 24.05
CA PRO A 158 -11.26 8.78 23.36
C PRO A 158 -11.03 10.15 22.68
N GLU A 159 -10.09 10.94 23.17
CA GLU A 159 -9.72 12.24 22.62
C GLU A 159 -9.13 12.19 21.22
N ASP A 160 -8.55 11.06 20.83
CA ASP A 160 -7.99 10.83 19.47
C ASP A 160 -9.09 10.63 18.41
N ARG A 161 -10.35 10.49 18.83
CA ARG A 161 -11.47 10.23 17.92
C ARG A 161 -11.75 11.36 16.92
N PRO A 162 -11.78 12.66 17.32
CA PRO A 162 -12.00 13.76 16.38
C PRO A 162 -10.99 13.81 15.22
N PRO A 163 -9.68 13.84 15.45
CA PRO A 163 -8.70 13.88 14.38
C PRO A 163 -8.74 12.62 13.48
N LEU A 164 -8.89 11.43 14.05
CA LEU A 164 -9.01 10.18 13.29
C LEU A 164 -10.30 10.14 12.44
N LYS A 165 -11.41 10.72 12.92
CA LYS A 165 -12.65 10.82 12.16
C LYS A 165 -12.52 11.84 11.02
N LYS A 166 -11.91 12.99 11.27
CA LYS A 166 -11.64 14.04 10.26
C LYS A 166 -10.77 13.50 9.11
N ALA A 167 -9.76 12.72 9.42
CA ALA A 167 -8.89 12.04 8.44
C ALA A 167 -9.55 10.83 7.73
N GLY A 168 -10.78 10.43 8.12
CA GLY A 168 -11.53 9.35 7.48
C GLY A 168 -11.03 7.93 7.82
N TYR A 169 -10.21 7.75 8.85
CA TYR A 169 -9.66 6.43 9.21
C TYR A 169 -10.65 5.53 9.93
N LEU A 170 -11.76 6.06 10.43
CA LEU A 170 -12.79 5.31 11.15
C LEU A 170 -13.90 4.78 10.23
N THR A 171 -13.97 5.28 9.02
CA THR A 171 -15.00 4.88 8.05
C THR A 171 -14.55 3.63 7.30
N ARG A 172 -15.42 2.62 7.28
CA ARG A 172 -15.19 1.44 6.44
C ARG A 172 -15.43 1.82 4.97
N ASP A 173 -14.50 1.46 4.09
CA ASP A 173 -14.67 1.59 2.64
C ASP A 173 -15.66 0.50 2.14
N PRO A 174 -16.87 0.88 1.66
CA PRO A 174 -17.88 -0.07 1.23
C PRO A 174 -17.64 -0.61 -0.17
N ARG A 175 -16.68 -0.08 -0.93
CA ARG A 175 -16.43 -0.46 -2.31
C ARG A 175 -16.03 -1.93 -2.41
N ALA A 176 -16.81 -2.71 -3.14
CA ALA A 176 -16.56 -4.11 -3.43
C ALA A 176 -16.68 -4.37 -4.94
N ILE A 177 -16.22 -5.53 -5.39
CA ILE A 177 -16.34 -5.94 -6.78
C ILE A 177 -17.81 -6.29 -7.05
N GLU A 178 -18.38 -5.67 -8.10
CA GLU A 178 -19.74 -5.99 -8.55
C GLU A 178 -19.79 -7.40 -9.15
N ARG A 179 -20.85 -8.12 -8.82
CA ARG A 179 -21.13 -9.44 -9.38
C ARG A 179 -21.32 -9.37 -10.89
N LYS A 180 -20.75 -10.31 -11.62
CA LYS A 180 -21.05 -10.51 -13.04
C LYS A 180 -22.55 -10.73 -13.23
N LYS A 181 -23.16 -10.06 -14.21
CA LYS A 181 -24.58 -10.19 -14.56
C LYS A 181 -24.74 -11.10 -15.78
N TYR A 182 -25.86 -11.77 -15.86
CA TYR A 182 -26.20 -12.56 -17.04
C TYR A 182 -26.33 -11.67 -18.27
N GLY A 183 -26.03 -12.17 -19.48
CA GLY A 183 -26.05 -11.40 -20.73
C GLY A 183 -24.89 -10.42 -20.91
N LEU A 184 -24.08 -10.14 -19.88
CA LEU A 184 -22.91 -9.27 -19.96
C LEU A 184 -21.61 -10.07 -19.85
N LYS A 185 -20.52 -9.57 -20.46
CA LYS A 185 -19.17 -10.17 -20.33
C LYS A 185 -18.57 -9.96 -18.94
N LYS A 186 -18.86 -8.82 -18.30
CA LYS A 186 -18.49 -8.45 -16.92
C LYS A 186 -19.70 -7.86 -16.20
N ALA A 187 -19.49 -7.21 -15.06
CA ALA A 187 -20.59 -6.59 -14.31
C ALA A 187 -21.38 -5.54 -15.12
N ARG A 188 -20.67 -4.78 -15.97
CA ARG A 188 -21.24 -3.68 -16.78
C ARG A 188 -20.84 -3.73 -18.26
N LYS A 189 -19.96 -4.64 -18.69
CA LYS A 189 -19.49 -4.73 -20.07
C LYS A 189 -20.42 -5.63 -20.89
N ALA A 190 -21.12 -5.04 -21.86
CA ALA A 190 -21.93 -5.77 -22.83
C ALA A 190 -21.08 -6.55 -23.86
N PRO A 191 -21.59 -7.62 -24.46
CA PRO A 191 -20.99 -8.23 -25.62
C PRO A 191 -20.98 -7.27 -26.81
N GLN A 192 -20.02 -7.48 -27.72
CA GLN A 192 -19.95 -6.71 -28.97
C GLN A 192 -21.20 -6.95 -29.80
N TYR A 193 -21.85 -5.86 -30.21
CA TYR A 193 -22.94 -5.97 -31.17
C TYR A 193 -22.37 -6.21 -32.57
N SER A 194 -22.81 -7.26 -33.22
CA SER A 194 -22.49 -7.55 -34.62
C SER A 194 -23.60 -7.02 -35.51
N LYS A 195 -23.32 -5.97 -36.28
CA LYS A 195 -24.17 -5.56 -37.39
C LYS A 195 -23.91 -6.48 -38.56
N ARG A 196 -24.96 -7.01 -39.12
CA ARG A 196 -24.99 -7.58 -40.47
C ARG A 196 -25.78 -6.67 -41.37
#